data_8be0cbb0d58b9d4c89886596384df7c4
#
_entry.id   8be0cbb0d58b9d4c89886596384df7c4
#
_cell.length_a   1.000
_cell.length_b   1.000
_cell.length_c   1.000
_cell.angle_alpha   90.00
_cell.angle_beta   90.00
_cell.angle_gamma   90.00
#
_symmetry.space_group_name_H-M   'P 1'
#
loop_
_entity.id
_entity.type
_entity.pdbx_description
1 polymer ?
#
loop_
_entity_poly.entity_id
_entity_poly.type
_entity_poly.pdbx_seq_one_letter_code
_entity_poly.pdbx_strand_id
1 'polypeptide(L)'
;MSFTIGRLAQLANINIETIRFYERKGLLIQPIKPLTGYRQYDDQALCRIRFVKRAQEVGFTLSEIQSLLDIESNNCDKVQHLAMEKLTLTRQKINDLQHLEKSLQHLVTQCKITQNKTHCPIVDSFNNASSLNKK
;
A
#
# COMPACT_ATOMS: atom_id res chain seq x y z
N MET A 1 -9.46 -18.85 20.24
CA MET A 1 -9.66 -17.71 21.14
C MET A 1 -10.58 -16.70 20.51
N SER A 2 -11.34 -16.00 21.33
CA SER A 2 -12.23 -14.94 20.85
C SER A 2 -11.75 -13.58 21.36
N PHE A 3 -11.93 -12.56 20.52
CA PHE A 3 -11.49 -11.20 20.83
C PHE A 3 -12.62 -10.22 20.61
N THR A 4 -12.69 -9.20 21.47
CA THR A 4 -13.51 -8.03 21.18
C THR A 4 -12.84 -7.21 20.07
N ILE A 5 -13.59 -6.30 19.44
CA ILE A 5 -13.04 -5.48 18.37
C ILE A 5 -11.85 -4.63 18.87
N GLY A 6 -11.94 -4.14 20.12
CA GLY A 6 -10.83 -3.37 20.71
C GLY A 6 -9.59 -4.19 20.92
N ARG A 7 -9.75 -5.44 21.40
CA ARG A 7 -8.60 -6.33 21.58
C ARG A 7 -8.01 -6.73 20.25
N LEU A 8 -8.85 -7.01 19.27
CA LEU A 8 -8.41 -7.36 17.91
C LEU A 8 -7.58 -6.22 17.31
N ALA A 9 -8.04 -5.00 17.49
CA ALA A 9 -7.31 -3.81 17.02
C ALA A 9 -5.92 -3.70 17.66
N GLN A 10 -5.83 -3.95 18.97
CA GLN A 10 -4.56 -3.94 19.69
C GLN A 10 -3.61 -5.00 19.15
N LEU A 11 -4.09 -6.24 18.98
CA LEU A 11 -3.27 -7.35 18.51
C LEU A 11 -2.78 -7.14 17.08
N ALA A 12 -3.59 -6.54 16.24
CA ALA A 12 -3.23 -6.26 14.85
C ALA A 12 -2.48 -4.94 14.68
N ASN A 13 -2.36 -4.16 15.74
CA ASN A 13 -1.71 -2.84 15.74
C ASN A 13 -2.36 -1.88 14.72
N ILE A 14 -3.69 -1.85 14.71
CA ILE A 14 -4.49 -0.93 13.91
C ILE A 14 -5.60 -0.36 14.78
N ASN A 15 -6.31 0.65 14.29
CA ASN A 15 -7.42 1.20 15.05
C ASN A 15 -8.74 0.50 14.67
N ILE A 16 -9.76 0.71 15.51
CA ILE A 16 -11.07 0.07 15.32
C ILE A 16 -11.72 0.52 14.01
N GLU A 17 -11.52 1.77 13.63
CA GLU A 17 -12.07 2.30 12.37
C GLU A 17 -11.50 1.57 11.15
N THR A 18 -10.24 1.16 11.20
CA THR A 18 -9.63 0.37 10.13
C THR A 18 -10.32 -0.99 10.00
N ILE A 19 -10.62 -1.64 11.14
CA ILE A 19 -11.35 -2.92 11.13
C ILE A 19 -12.73 -2.73 10.50
N ARG A 20 -13.44 -1.69 10.88
CA ARG A 20 -14.76 -1.39 10.31
C ARG A 20 -14.69 -1.07 8.82
N PHE A 21 -13.63 -0.37 8.41
CA PHE A 21 -13.37 -0.11 7.00
C PHE A 21 -13.18 -1.40 6.22
N TYR A 22 -12.40 -2.34 6.75
CA TYR A 22 -12.20 -3.64 6.11
C TYR A 22 -13.51 -4.42 6.01
N GLU A 23 -14.35 -4.35 7.03
CA GLU A 23 -15.67 -5.00 7.03
C GLU A 23 -16.57 -4.41 5.93
N ARG A 24 -16.59 -3.06 5.81
CA ARG A 24 -17.37 -2.39 4.78
C ARG A 24 -16.91 -2.73 3.36
N LYS A 25 -15.61 -2.97 3.20
CA LYS A 25 -15.03 -3.31 1.89
C LYS A 25 -15.12 -4.81 1.57
N GLY A 26 -15.66 -5.60 2.48
CA GLY A 26 -15.78 -7.04 2.26
C GLY A 26 -14.49 -7.82 2.46
N LEU A 27 -13.48 -7.18 3.01
CA LEU A 27 -12.19 -7.83 3.29
C LEU A 27 -12.23 -8.67 4.56
N LEU A 28 -13.17 -8.39 5.43
CA LEU A 28 -13.33 -9.05 6.71
C LEU A 28 -14.82 -9.27 6.94
N ILE A 29 -15.18 -10.47 7.43
CA ILE A 29 -16.59 -10.79 7.75
C ILE A 29 -16.89 -10.24 9.14
N GLN A 30 -17.95 -9.42 9.24
CA GLN A 30 -18.42 -8.95 10.52
C GLN A 30 -19.18 -10.06 11.25
N PRO A 31 -18.77 -10.42 12.48
CA PRO A 31 -19.49 -11.45 13.23
C PRO A 31 -20.89 -10.99 13.59
N ILE A 32 -21.77 -11.96 13.82
CA ILE A 32 -23.13 -11.71 14.26
C ILE A 32 -23.07 -11.17 15.70
N LYS A 33 -23.80 -10.09 15.97
CA LYS A 33 -23.88 -9.53 17.32
C LYS A 33 -24.68 -10.48 18.21
N PRO A 34 -24.13 -10.92 19.36
CA PRO A 34 -24.89 -11.76 20.29
C PRO A 34 -26.02 -10.97 20.96
N LEU A 35 -26.96 -11.68 21.55
CA LEU A 35 -28.10 -11.07 22.26
C LEU A 35 -27.60 -10.19 23.42
N THR A 36 -26.52 -10.62 24.08
CA THR A 36 -25.90 -9.87 25.17
C THR A 36 -24.40 -9.77 24.91
N GLY A 37 -23.82 -8.59 25.17
CA GLY A 37 -22.38 -8.37 25.03
C GLY A 37 -21.97 -7.85 23.66
N TYR A 38 -20.74 -8.08 23.32
CA TYR A 38 -20.09 -7.54 22.12
C TYR A 38 -19.83 -8.64 21.10
N ARG A 39 -19.69 -8.23 19.83
CA ARG A 39 -19.26 -9.17 18.78
C ARG A 39 -17.91 -9.76 19.13
N GLN A 40 -17.77 -11.06 18.86
CA GLN A 40 -16.52 -11.78 19.13
C GLN A 40 -15.87 -12.17 17.81
N TYR A 41 -14.59 -11.86 17.70
CA TYR A 41 -13.77 -12.18 16.54
C TYR A 41 -12.87 -13.37 16.90
N ASP A 42 -12.60 -14.21 15.92
CA ASP A 42 -11.78 -15.41 16.13
C ASP A 42 -10.34 -15.19 15.63
N ASP A 43 -9.53 -16.25 15.78
CA ASP A 43 -8.13 -16.20 15.32
C ASP A 43 -8.03 -16.01 13.81
N GLN A 44 -8.99 -16.51 13.05
CA GLN A 44 -9.01 -16.33 11.59
C GLN A 44 -9.18 -14.87 11.23
N ALA A 45 -9.99 -14.14 11.97
CA ALA A 45 -10.16 -12.70 11.77
C ALA A 45 -8.84 -11.96 11.97
N LEU A 46 -8.12 -12.32 13.01
CA LEU A 46 -6.80 -11.72 13.27
C LEU A 46 -5.80 -12.02 12.15
N CYS A 47 -5.74 -13.26 11.71
CA CYS A 47 -4.88 -13.66 10.60
C CYS A 47 -5.23 -12.91 9.33
N ARG A 48 -6.52 -12.77 9.04
CA ARG A 48 -7.00 -12.08 7.85
C ARG A 48 -6.64 -10.60 7.88
N ILE A 49 -6.81 -9.95 9.02
CA ILE A 49 -6.42 -8.54 9.19
C ILE A 49 -4.92 -8.35 8.98
N ARG A 50 -4.11 -9.23 9.58
CA ARG A 50 -2.66 -9.18 9.41
C ARG A 50 -2.26 -9.37 7.95
N PHE A 51 -2.92 -10.28 7.25
CA PHE A 51 -2.68 -10.50 5.83
C PHE A 51 -3.01 -9.25 5.01
N VAL A 52 -4.19 -8.65 5.23
CA VAL A 52 -4.62 -7.44 4.50
C VAL A 52 -3.65 -6.30 4.76
N LYS A 53 -3.31 -6.08 6.02
CA LYS A 53 -2.38 -5.01 6.41
C LYS A 53 -1.02 -5.20 5.74
N ARG A 54 -0.49 -6.41 5.80
CA ARG A 54 0.82 -6.72 5.20
C ARG A 54 0.80 -6.55 3.69
N ALA A 55 -0.25 -6.99 3.04
CA ALA A 55 -0.40 -6.85 1.59
C ALA A 55 -0.44 -5.38 1.18
N GLN A 56 -1.14 -4.53 1.94
CA GLN A 56 -1.15 -3.10 1.68
C GLN A 56 0.23 -2.48 1.84
N GLU A 57 0.97 -2.90 2.87
CA GLU A 57 2.33 -2.39 3.12
C GLU A 57 3.27 -2.68 1.96
N VAL A 58 3.13 -3.84 1.32
CA VAL A 58 3.97 -4.18 0.17
C VAL A 58 3.41 -3.67 -1.15
N GLY A 59 2.32 -2.89 -1.12
CA GLY A 59 1.84 -2.16 -2.28
C GLY A 59 0.67 -2.77 -3.04
N PHE A 60 0.01 -3.78 -2.50
CA PHE A 60 -1.22 -4.29 -3.11
C PHE A 60 -2.38 -3.33 -2.85
N THR A 61 -3.21 -3.12 -3.86
CA THR A 61 -4.45 -2.35 -3.70
C THR A 61 -5.50 -3.20 -3.00
N LEU A 62 -6.52 -2.55 -2.44
CA LEU A 62 -7.62 -3.27 -1.79
C LEU A 62 -8.34 -4.20 -2.78
N SER A 63 -8.49 -3.78 -4.02
CA SER A 63 -9.10 -4.60 -5.07
C SER A 63 -8.27 -5.86 -5.34
N GLU A 64 -6.95 -5.70 -5.42
CA GLU A 64 -6.04 -6.84 -5.60
C GLU A 64 -6.10 -7.80 -4.41
N ILE A 65 -6.16 -7.25 -3.19
CA ILE A 65 -6.26 -8.05 -1.97
C ILE A 65 -7.58 -8.82 -1.95
N GLN A 66 -8.68 -8.17 -2.35
CA GLN A 66 -9.98 -8.84 -2.45
C GLN A 66 -9.91 -10.03 -3.42
N SER A 67 -9.26 -9.84 -4.55
CA SER A 67 -9.07 -10.92 -5.54
C SER A 67 -8.27 -12.07 -4.94
N LEU A 68 -7.23 -11.77 -4.17
CA LEU A 68 -6.43 -12.80 -3.50
C LEU A 68 -7.24 -13.57 -2.46
N LEU A 69 -8.11 -12.87 -1.71
CA LEU A 69 -8.95 -13.50 -0.69
C LEU A 69 -10.06 -14.35 -1.29
N ASP A 70 -10.55 -14.00 -2.47
CA ASP A 70 -11.60 -14.74 -3.17
C ASP A 70 -11.07 -16.00 -3.85
N ILE A 71 -9.77 -16.12 -4.00
CA ILE A 71 -9.16 -17.31 -4.59
C ILE A 71 -9.08 -18.40 -3.53
N GLU A 72 -9.56 -19.59 -3.90
CA GLU A 72 -9.44 -20.75 -3.02
C GLU A 72 -7.96 -21.08 -2.78
N SER A 73 -7.65 -21.49 -1.55
CA SER A 73 -6.27 -21.68 -1.10
C SER A 73 -5.47 -22.68 -1.92
N ASN A 74 -6.13 -23.56 -2.66
CA ASN A 74 -5.47 -24.56 -3.51
C ASN A 74 -5.33 -24.13 -4.97
N ASN A 75 -5.70 -22.89 -5.33
CA ASN A 75 -5.57 -22.38 -6.69
C ASN A 75 -4.29 -21.55 -6.84
N CYS A 76 -3.16 -22.24 -6.77
CA CYS A 76 -1.83 -21.62 -6.88
C CYS A 76 -1.59 -20.91 -8.20
N ASP A 77 -2.18 -21.39 -9.29
CA ASP A 77 -1.97 -20.80 -10.62
C ASP A 77 -2.49 -19.36 -10.69
N LYS A 78 -3.68 -19.12 -10.14
CA LYS A 78 -4.26 -17.77 -10.12
C LYS A 78 -3.48 -16.84 -9.21
N VAL A 79 -3.06 -17.32 -8.04
CA VAL A 79 -2.24 -16.54 -7.10
C VAL A 79 -0.91 -16.19 -7.75
N GLN A 80 -0.27 -17.16 -8.41
CA GLN A 80 1.00 -16.95 -9.11
C GLN A 80 0.86 -15.91 -10.21
N HIS A 81 -0.23 -15.96 -11.00
CA HIS A 81 -0.48 -15.01 -12.07
C HIS A 81 -0.61 -13.58 -11.54
N LEU A 82 -1.40 -13.39 -10.48
CA LEU A 82 -1.56 -12.08 -9.85
C LEU A 82 -0.24 -11.57 -9.27
N ALA A 83 0.51 -12.45 -8.64
CA ALA A 83 1.83 -12.10 -8.08
C ALA A 83 2.81 -11.69 -9.17
N MET A 84 2.80 -12.37 -10.31
CA MET A 84 3.68 -12.04 -11.43
C MET A 84 3.32 -10.71 -12.07
N GLU A 85 2.03 -10.42 -12.22
CA GLU A 85 1.60 -9.11 -12.71
C GLU A 85 2.08 -7.99 -11.77
N LYS A 86 1.92 -8.19 -10.47
CA LYS A 86 2.35 -7.21 -9.48
C LYS A 86 3.86 -7.05 -9.48
N LEU A 87 4.59 -8.16 -9.64
CA LEU A 87 6.05 -8.14 -9.72
C LEU A 87 6.52 -7.30 -10.91
N THR A 88 5.91 -7.44 -12.06
CA THR A 88 6.25 -6.67 -13.26
C THR A 88 6.05 -5.18 -13.03
N LEU A 89 4.92 -4.79 -12.46
CA LEU A 89 4.63 -3.39 -12.14
C LEU A 89 5.60 -2.84 -11.11
N THR A 90 5.94 -3.64 -10.10
CA THR A 90 6.88 -3.25 -9.05
C THR A 90 8.27 -3.00 -9.62
N ARG A 91 8.72 -3.86 -10.52
CA ARG A 91 10.02 -3.70 -11.19
C ARG A 91 10.07 -2.43 -12.03
N GLN A 92 8.97 -2.09 -12.72
CA GLN A 92 8.88 -0.84 -13.46
C GLN A 92 9.00 0.36 -12.53
N LYS A 93 8.32 0.33 -11.39
CA LYS A 93 8.39 1.42 -10.39
C LYS A 93 9.80 1.57 -9.83
N ILE A 94 10.48 0.46 -9.55
CA ILE A 94 11.86 0.49 -9.07
C ILE A 94 12.76 1.18 -10.12
N ASN A 95 12.61 0.78 -11.39
CA ASN A 95 13.38 1.36 -12.46
C ASN A 95 13.13 2.86 -12.60
N ASP A 96 11.86 3.28 -12.56
CA ASP A 96 11.47 4.68 -12.64
C ASP A 96 12.05 5.48 -11.46
N LEU A 97 11.99 4.92 -10.26
CA LEU A 97 12.56 5.56 -9.07
C LEU A 97 14.08 5.69 -9.16
N GLN A 98 14.76 4.69 -9.72
CA GLN A 98 16.21 4.77 -9.93
C GLN A 98 16.58 5.89 -10.90
N HIS A 99 15.81 6.06 -11.98
CA HIS A 99 16.01 7.16 -12.91
C HIS A 99 15.78 8.50 -12.24
N LEU A 100 14.72 8.61 -11.44
CA LEU A 100 14.42 9.82 -10.70
C LEU A 100 15.53 10.14 -9.71
N GLU A 101 16.06 9.14 -9.01
CA GLU A 101 17.16 9.30 -8.06
C GLU A 101 18.38 9.88 -8.76
N LYS A 102 18.76 9.33 -9.91
CA LYS A 102 19.91 9.81 -10.68
C LYS A 102 19.71 11.25 -11.13
N SER A 103 18.51 11.58 -11.61
CA SER A 103 18.19 12.94 -12.05
C SER A 103 18.28 13.93 -10.91
N LEU A 104 17.72 13.58 -9.75
CA LEU A 104 17.74 14.43 -8.56
C LEU A 104 19.16 14.61 -8.06
N GLN A 105 19.96 13.55 -8.05
CA GLN A 105 21.35 13.61 -7.61
C GLN A 105 22.18 14.53 -8.52
N HIS A 106 21.97 14.45 -9.83
CA HIS A 106 22.61 15.32 -10.79
C HIS A 106 22.26 16.78 -10.54
N LEU A 107 20.98 17.08 -10.32
CA LEU A 107 20.51 18.43 -10.03
C LEU A 107 21.08 18.97 -8.71
N VAL A 108 21.12 18.12 -7.67
CA VAL A 108 21.72 18.50 -6.38
C VAL A 108 23.19 18.81 -6.55
N THR A 109 23.92 17.99 -7.32
CA THR A 109 25.35 18.20 -7.59
C THR A 109 25.57 19.54 -8.32
N GLN A 110 24.75 19.84 -9.32
CA GLN A 110 24.84 21.12 -10.03
C GLN A 110 24.55 22.30 -9.12
N CYS A 111 23.56 22.17 -8.24
CA CYS A 111 23.20 23.20 -7.27
C CYS A 111 24.38 23.50 -6.32
N LYS A 112 25.15 22.47 -5.92
CA LYS A 112 26.33 22.63 -5.06
C LYS A 112 27.48 23.28 -5.80
N ILE A 113 27.66 23.00 -7.08
CA ILE A 113 28.72 23.56 -7.90
C ILE A 113 28.45 25.04 -8.23
N THR A 114 27.19 25.34 -8.57
CA THR A 114 26.77 26.69 -8.91
C THR A 114 26.50 27.48 -7.63
N GLN A 115 27.45 28.26 -7.17
CA GLN A 115 27.28 29.05 -5.94
C GLN A 115 26.44 30.31 -6.15
N ASN A 116 25.76 30.42 -7.27
CA ASN A 116 24.95 31.58 -7.56
C ASN A 116 23.58 31.45 -6.84
N LYS A 117 23.36 32.34 -5.86
CA LYS A 117 22.16 32.29 -5.02
C LYS A 117 20.90 32.86 -5.72
N THR A 118 21.04 33.48 -6.90
CA THR A 118 19.92 34.05 -7.64
C THR A 118 19.25 33.04 -8.56
N HIS A 119 19.96 31.95 -8.92
CA HIS A 119 19.44 30.92 -9.78
C HIS A 119 19.68 29.55 -9.14
N CYS A 120 18.64 28.79 -8.96
CA CYS A 120 18.72 27.41 -8.51
C CYS A 120 18.57 26.47 -9.70
N PRO A 121 19.59 25.68 -10.07
CA PRO A 121 19.50 24.76 -11.21
C PRO A 121 18.33 23.78 -11.13
N ILE A 122 17.93 23.38 -9.90
CA ILE A 122 16.80 22.48 -9.69
C ILE A 122 15.50 23.18 -10.11
N VAL A 123 15.29 24.42 -9.64
CA VAL A 123 14.08 25.20 -9.97
C VAL A 123 14.05 25.53 -11.46
N ASP A 124 15.19 25.95 -12.01
CA ASP A 124 15.30 26.26 -13.43
C ASP A 124 14.98 25.05 -14.31
N SER A 125 15.46 23.87 -13.92
CA SER A 125 15.20 22.62 -14.62
C SER A 125 13.70 22.29 -14.65
N PHE A 126 13.01 22.44 -13.52
CA PHE A 126 11.57 22.20 -13.45
C PHE A 126 10.77 23.23 -14.25
N ASN A 127 11.19 24.49 -14.20
CA ASN A 127 10.53 25.55 -14.99
C ASN A 127 10.69 25.31 -16.48
N ASN A 128 11.86 24.92 -16.93
CA ASN A 128 12.12 24.61 -18.33
C ASN A 128 11.31 23.39 -18.79
N ALA A 129 11.24 22.35 -17.96
CA ALA A 129 10.43 21.17 -18.25
C ALA A 129 8.95 21.54 -18.36
N SER A 130 8.44 22.41 -17.47
CA SER A 130 7.07 22.92 -17.54
C SER A 130 6.81 23.70 -18.82
N SER A 131 7.75 24.53 -19.25
CA SER A 131 7.66 25.29 -20.49
C SER A 131 7.58 24.36 -21.71
N LEU A 132 8.38 23.32 -21.72
CA LEU A 132 8.37 22.33 -22.81
C LEU A 132 7.08 21.55 -22.88
N ASN A 133 6.44 21.29 -21.75
CA ASN A 133 5.20 20.53 -21.67
C ASN A 133 3.95 21.37 -22.00
N LYS A 134 4.09 22.65 -22.17
CA LYS A 134 2.98 23.57 -22.48
C LYS A 134 2.68 23.72 -23.96
N LYS A 135 3.24 22.89 -24.77
CA LYS A 135 2.93 22.92 -26.20
C LYS A 135 1.53 22.43 -26.51
#